data_9dfb14ef9637d43c2560e5d0638954fb
#
_entry.id   9dfb14ef9637d43c2560e5d0638954fb
#
_cell.length_a   1.000
_cell.length_b   1.000
_cell.length_c   1.000
_cell.angle_alpha   90.00
_cell.angle_beta   90.00
_cell.angle_gamma   90.00
#
_symmetry.space_group_name_H-M   'P 1'
#
loop_
_entity.id
_entity.type
_entity.pdbx_description
1 polymer ?
#
loop_
_entity_poly.entity_id
_entity_poly.type
_entity_poly.pdbx_seq_one_letter_code
_entity_poly.pdbx_strand_id
1 'polypeptide(L)'
;MSESNAAEATATLTPRELRERFTADAMQYVDQLYAAALRMSRNPADAEDLVQETYTKAFASFHQYRQGTNLKAWLYRILTNTYINLYRKRQREPQQAHTESVEDWQLAQAGAHDASGLRSAEMEALDALPDTEVRQALASLTEDFRMVVYYSDVEGFSYKEIAEIMDIPLGTVMSRLH
;
A
#
# COMPACT_ATOMS: atom_id res chain seq x y z
N MET A 1 -20.01 16.64 21.62
CA MET A 1 -20.70 17.51 20.64
C MET A 1 -19.85 17.86 19.41
N SER A 2 -18.59 17.53 19.37
CA SER A 2 -17.70 17.89 18.24
C SER A 2 -17.56 16.81 17.15
N GLU A 3 -17.98 15.59 17.39
CA GLU A 3 -17.79 14.47 16.46
C GLU A 3 -18.87 14.36 15.38
N SER A 4 -20.05 14.94 15.60
CA SER A 4 -21.15 14.95 14.63
C SER A 4 -20.90 15.92 13.46
N ASN A 5 -20.07 16.94 13.66
CA ASN A 5 -19.92 18.04 12.68
C ASN A 5 -18.94 17.71 11.53
N ALA A 6 -18.03 16.75 11.74
CA ALA A 6 -17.03 16.38 10.72
C ALA A 6 -17.58 15.42 9.64
N ALA A 7 -18.51 14.55 10.02
CA ALA A 7 -19.18 13.66 9.08
C ALA A 7 -20.25 14.40 8.25
N GLU A 8 -20.91 15.39 8.84
CA GLU A 8 -21.86 16.26 8.13
C GLU A 8 -21.19 17.18 7.11
N ALA A 9 -19.95 17.61 7.38
CA ALA A 9 -19.21 18.49 6.47
C ALA A 9 -18.84 17.83 5.12
N THR A 10 -18.76 16.51 5.08
CA THR A 10 -18.45 15.78 3.82
C THR A 10 -19.73 15.44 3.04
N ALA A 11 -20.85 15.29 3.71
CA ALA A 11 -22.14 14.95 3.10
C ALA A 11 -22.78 16.12 2.31
N THR A 12 -22.25 17.33 2.45
CA THR A 12 -22.78 18.54 1.79
C THR A 12 -21.94 19.04 0.62
N LEU A 13 -20.80 18.38 0.32
CA LEU A 13 -19.94 18.78 -0.80
C LEU A 13 -20.56 18.39 -2.14
N THR A 14 -20.48 19.30 -3.10
CA THR A 14 -20.81 18.97 -4.50
C THR A 14 -19.81 17.94 -5.05
N PRO A 15 -20.17 17.18 -6.10
CA PRO A 15 -19.26 16.24 -6.73
C PRO A 15 -17.94 16.87 -7.20
N ARG A 16 -17.96 18.13 -7.57
CA ARG A 16 -16.76 18.89 -7.96
C ARG A 16 -15.88 19.18 -6.75
N GLU A 17 -16.44 19.70 -5.69
CA GLU A 17 -15.72 19.99 -4.44
C GLU A 17 -15.13 18.73 -3.81
N LEU A 18 -15.87 17.63 -3.85
CA LEU A 18 -15.41 16.34 -3.38
C LEU A 18 -14.16 15.85 -4.17
N ARG A 19 -14.18 16.02 -5.49
CA ARG A 19 -13.06 15.67 -6.36
C ARG A 19 -11.85 16.55 -6.10
N GLU A 20 -12.04 17.86 -6.02
CA GLU A 20 -10.97 18.83 -5.75
C GLU A 20 -10.30 18.53 -4.40
N ARG A 21 -11.10 18.24 -3.39
CA ARG A 21 -10.62 17.90 -2.07
C ARG A 21 -9.88 16.57 -2.05
N PHE A 22 -10.44 15.52 -2.65
CA PHE A 22 -9.77 14.22 -2.76
C PHE A 22 -8.42 14.37 -3.45
N THR A 23 -8.36 15.11 -4.56
CA THR A 23 -7.12 15.35 -5.27
C THR A 23 -6.10 16.08 -4.40
N ALA A 24 -6.50 17.12 -3.68
CA ALA A 24 -5.61 17.88 -2.81
C ALA A 24 -5.06 17.03 -1.65
N ASP A 25 -5.91 16.20 -1.03
CA ASP A 25 -5.57 15.50 0.20
C ASP A 25 -4.92 14.12 -0.06
N ALA A 26 -5.39 13.40 -1.07
CA ALA A 26 -5.01 12.00 -1.29
C ALA A 26 -3.85 11.81 -2.28
N MET A 27 -3.71 12.69 -3.28
CA MET A 27 -2.70 12.51 -4.34
C MET A 27 -1.27 12.70 -3.84
N GLN A 28 -1.05 13.36 -2.72
CA GLN A 28 0.27 13.49 -2.11
C GLN A 28 0.89 12.15 -1.66
N TYR A 29 0.07 11.11 -1.52
CA TYR A 29 0.51 9.77 -1.08
C TYR A 29 0.76 8.78 -2.23
N VAL A 30 0.61 9.21 -3.50
CA VAL A 30 0.75 8.32 -4.67
C VAL A 30 2.08 7.57 -4.67
N ASP A 31 3.18 8.29 -4.45
CA ASP A 31 4.52 7.69 -4.50
C ASP A 31 4.74 6.67 -3.40
N GLN A 32 4.25 6.97 -2.20
CA GLN A 32 4.34 6.06 -1.05
C GLN A 32 3.49 4.81 -1.25
N LEU A 33 2.27 4.97 -1.78
CA LEU A 33 1.39 3.85 -2.10
C LEU A 33 1.96 3.00 -3.24
N TYR A 34 2.57 3.61 -4.25
CA TYR A 34 3.24 2.88 -5.31
C TYR A 34 4.43 2.06 -4.78
N ALA A 35 5.25 2.64 -3.90
CA ALA A 35 6.34 1.93 -3.25
C ALA A 35 5.85 0.71 -2.46
N ALA A 36 4.78 0.88 -1.68
CA ALA A 36 4.14 -0.22 -0.96
C ALA A 36 3.57 -1.28 -1.91
N ALA A 37 2.89 -0.87 -2.97
CA ALA A 37 2.35 -1.77 -3.99
C ALA A 37 3.45 -2.57 -4.69
N LEU A 38 4.56 -1.93 -5.01
CA LEU A 38 5.72 -2.58 -5.64
C LEU A 38 6.35 -3.64 -4.73
N ARG A 39 6.42 -3.38 -3.42
CA ARG A 39 6.88 -4.38 -2.45
C ARG A 39 5.98 -5.59 -2.38
N MET A 40 4.67 -5.37 -2.39
CA MET A 40 3.69 -6.46 -2.33
C MET A 40 3.68 -7.29 -3.60
N SER A 41 3.62 -6.65 -4.75
CA SER A 41 3.44 -7.31 -6.05
C SER A 41 4.76 -7.77 -6.67
N ARG A 42 5.88 -7.09 -6.36
CA ARG A 42 7.20 -7.28 -6.97
C ARG A 42 7.19 -7.17 -8.50
N ASN A 43 6.21 -6.50 -9.05
CA ASN A 43 6.03 -6.26 -10.47
C ASN A 43 5.52 -4.83 -10.70
N PRO A 44 6.22 -3.99 -11.49
CA PRO A 44 5.82 -2.60 -11.72
C PRO A 44 4.42 -2.46 -12.33
N ALA A 45 4.05 -3.29 -13.30
CA ALA A 45 2.73 -3.23 -13.93
C ALA A 45 1.61 -3.58 -12.93
N ASP A 46 1.80 -4.62 -12.14
CA ASP A 46 0.86 -4.99 -11.07
C ASP A 46 0.77 -3.91 -9.99
N ALA A 47 1.89 -3.26 -9.67
CA ALA A 47 1.92 -2.16 -8.71
C ALA A 47 1.12 -0.95 -9.20
N GLU A 48 1.27 -0.58 -10.47
CA GLU A 48 0.50 0.51 -11.09
C GLU A 48 -1.00 0.20 -11.07
N ASP A 49 -1.40 -1.00 -11.48
CA ASP A 49 -2.78 -1.45 -11.47
C ASP A 49 -3.37 -1.43 -10.06
N LEU A 50 -2.59 -1.89 -9.08
CA LEU A 50 -3.00 -1.90 -7.67
C LEU A 50 -3.22 -0.49 -7.13
N VAL A 51 -2.33 0.45 -7.46
CA VAL A 51 -2.47 1.86 -7.06
C VAL A 51 -3.69 2.49 -7.74
N GLN A 52 -3.89 2.27 -9.02
CA GLN A 52 -5.05 2.79 -9.76
C GLN A 52 -6.36 2.27 -9.16
N GLU A 53 -6.46 0.98 -8.89
CA GLU A 53 -7.65 0.39 -8.26
C GLU A 53 -7.87 0.91 -6.85
N THR A 54 -6.79 1.11 -6.09
CA THR A 54 -6.85 1.69 -4.75
C THR A 54 -7.43 3.10 -4.78
N TYR A 55 -6.95 3.96 -5.67
CA TYR A 55 -7.47 5.33 -5.81
C TYR A 55 -8.90 5.38 -6.33
N THR A 56 -9.27 4.47 -7.23
CA THR A 56 -10.64 4.33 -7.70
C THR A 56 -11.60 3.98 -6.54
N LYS A 57 -11.22 3.00 -5.72
CA LYS A 57 -12.00 2.61 -4.54
C LYS A 57 -12.02 3.71 -3.48
N ALA A 58 -10.87 4.34 -3.25
CA ALA A 58 -10.74 5.44 -2.30
C ALA A 58 -11.63 6.62 -2.69
N PHE A 59 -11.64 7.02 -3.95
CA PHE A 59 -12.50 8.08 -4.44
C PHE A 59 -13.99 7.72 -4.28
N ALA A 60 -14.38 6.52 -4.66
CA ALA A 60 -15.76 6.05 -4.53
C ALA A 60 -16.28 6.04 -3.08
N SER A 61 -15.38 5.78 -2.11
CA SER A 61 -15.70 5.72 -0.68
C SER A 61 -15.26 6.95 0.12
N PHE A 62 -14.75 7.99 -0.54
CA PHE A 62 -14.23 9.18 0.14
C PHE A 62 -15.29 9.93 0.97
N HIS A 63 -16.55 9.86 0.58
CA HIS A 63 -17.68 10.38 1.36
C HIS A 63 -17.83 9.69 2.73
N GLN A 64 -17.28 8.49 2.90
CA GLN A 64 -17.27 7.74 4.16
C GLN A 64 -16.02 8.00 5.00
N TYR A 65 -15.00 8.66 4.40
CA TYR A 65 -13.78 8.99 5.13
C TYR A 65 -14.08 10.03 6.21
N ARG A 66 -13.73 9.68 7.44
CA ARG A 66 -13.87 10.58 8.58
C ARG A 66 -12.72 11.59 8.62
N GLN A 67 -13.02 12.85 8.40
CA GLN A 67 -12.04 13.92 8.47
C GLN A 67 -11.39 14.02 9.85
N GLY A 68 -10.09 14.41 9.86
CA GLY A 68 -9.32 14.48 11.09
C GLY A 68 -8.75 13.16 11.56
N THR A 69 -9.02 12.05 10.84
CA THR A 69 -8.33 10.77 11.02
C THR A 69 -7.13 10.66 10.08
N ASN A 70 -6.33 9.62 10.23
CA ASN A 70 -5.15 9.42 9.39
C ASN A 70 -5.54 8.95 7.97
N LEU A 71 -5.56 9.87 7.01
CA LEU A 71 -5.89 9.59 5.61
C LEU A 71 -4.88 8.61 4.99
N LYS A 72 -3.61 8.74 5.31
CA LYS A 72 -2.57 7.81 4.84
C LYS A 72 -2.89 6.38 5.27
N ALA A 73 -3.20 6.15 6.54
CA ALA A 73 -3.57 4.83 7.05
C ALA A 73 -4.83 4.28 6.38
N TRP A 74 -5.82 5.13 6.13
CA TRP A 74 -7.04 4.75 5.42
C TRP A 74 -6.76 4.31 3.98
N LEU A 75 -5.91 5.03 3.24
CA LEU A 75 -5.48 4.66 1.89
C LEU A 75 -4.68 3.34 1.89
N TYR A 76 -3.79 3.14 2.86
CA TYR A 76 -3.04 1.89 3.02
C TYR A 76 -3.94 0.70 3.35
N ARG A 77 -5.00 0.91 4.09
CA ARG A 77 -6.02 -0.11 4.34
C ARG A 77 -6.68 -0.55 3.03
N ILE A 78 -7.08 0.39 2.18
CA ILE A 78 -7.69 0.08 0.88
C ILE A 78 -6.69 -0.64 -0.02
N LEU A 79 -5.44 -0.17 -0.09
CA LEU A 79 -4.36 -0.81 -0.85
C LEU A 79 -4.14 -2.25 -0.41
N THR A 80 -3.99 -2.49 0.88
CA THR A 80 -3.72 -3.80 1.46
C THR A 80 -4.88 -4.77 1.21
N ASN A 81 -6.10 -4.34 1.43
CA ASN A 81 -7.29 -5.14 1.16
C ASN A 81 -7.44 -5.48 -0.33
N THR A 82 -7.16 -4.53 -1.21
CA THR A 82 -7.19 -4.73 -2.66
C THR A 82 -6.15 -5.78 -3.07
N TYR A 83 -4.93 -5.67 -2.56
CA TYR A 83 -3.86 -6.64 -2.82
C TYR A 83 -4.23 -8.05 -2.33
N ILE A 84 -4.69 -8.18 -1.09
CA ILE A 84 -5.07 -9.48 -0.52
C ILE A 84 -6.18 -10.13 -1.36
N ASN A 85 -7.16 -9.36 -1.80
CA ASN A 85 -8.26 -9.88 -2.63
C ASN A 85 -7.77 -10.32 -4.01
N LEU A 86 -6.89 -9.57 -4.65
CA LEU A 86 -6.28 -9.94 -5.93
C LEU A 86 -5.39 -11.18 -5.81
N TYR A 87 -4.58 -11.26 -4.75
CA TYR A 87 -3.74 -12.42 -4.48
C TYR A 87 -4.56 -13.69 -4.26
N ARG A 88 -5.61 -13.61 -3.45
CA ARG A 88 -6.53 -14.74 -3.23
C ARG A 88 -7.24 -15.16 -4.51
N LYS A 89 -7.59 -14.21 -5.37
CA LYS A 89 -8.18 -14.50 -6.67
C LYS A 89 -7.20 -15.26 -7.55
N ARG A 90 -5.95 -14.82 -7.67
CA ARG A 90 -4.91 -15.50 -8.44
C ARG A 90 -4.62 -16.92 -7.95
N GLN A 91 -4.66 -17.15 -6.64
CA GLN A 91 -4.48 -18.49 -6.06
C GLN A 91 -5.63 -19.45 -6.41
N ARG A 92 -6.83 -18.94 -6.67
CA ARG A 92 -8.02 -19.73 -7.01
C ARG A 92 -8.13 -20.03 -8.51
N GLU A 93 -7.50 -19.21 -9.35
CA GLU A 93 -7.45 -19.45 -10.78
C GLU A 93 -6.44 -20.55 -11.08
N PRO A 94 -6.83 -21.64 -11.81
CA PRO A 94 -5.87 -22.67 -12.16
C PRO A 94 -4.75 -22.07 -13.00
N GLN A 95 -3.52 -22.45 -12.68
CA GLN A 95 -2.31 -22.02 -13.37
C GLN A 95 -2.37 -22.34 -14.87
N GLN A 96 -2.92 -21.44 -15.65
CA GLN A 96 -2.63 -21.36 -17.07
C GLN A 96 -1.63 -20.23 -17.28
N ALA A 97 -0.45 -20.59 -17.76
CA ALA A 97 0.65 -19.72 -18.16
C ALA A 97 1.60 -19.20 -17.06
N HIS A 98 2.40 -20.07 -16.50
CA HIS A 98 3.65 -19.68 -15.81
C HIS A 98 4.89 -19.84 -16.69
N THR A 99 4.77 -19.75 -18.00
CA THR A 99 5.94 -19.84 -18.90
C THR A 99 6.54 -18.48 -19.27
N GLU A 100 5.87 -17.38 -18.93
CA GLU A 100 6.33 -16.03 -19.28
C GLU A 100 7.02 -15.25 -18.14
N SER A 101 7.06 -15.78 -16.93
CA SER A 101 7.48 -14.98 -15.76
C SER A 101 8.99 -14.86 -15.56
N VAL A 102 9.82 -15.59 -16.31
CA VAL A 102 11.28 -15.53 -16.13
C VAL A 102 11.93 -14.45 -16.99
N GLU A 103 11.33 -14.11 -18.11
CA GLU A 103 11.83 -13.04 -18.99
C GLU A 103 11.36 -11.65 -18.57
N ASP A 104 10.15 -11.54 -18.00
CA ASP A 104 9.57 -10.25 -17.62
C ASP A 104 10.30 -9.56 -16.46
N TRP A 105 10.87 -10.29 -15.51
CA TRP A 105 11.63 -9.67 -14.44
C TRP A 105 12.98 -9.12 -14.91
N GLN A 106 13.59 -9.76 -15.92
CA GLN A 106 14.81 -9.26 -16.54
C GLN A 106 14.56 -8.03 -17.40
N LEU A 107 13.39 -7.98 -18.07
CA LEU A 107 12.93 -6.79 -18.80
C LEU A 107 12.51 -5.67 -17.84
N ALA A 108 11.92 -5.99 -16.70
CA ALA A 108 11.59 -5.01 -15.66
C ALA A 108 12.85 -4.42 -14.99
N GLN A 109 13.93 -5.17 -14.85
CA GLN A 109 15.23 -4.64 -14.42
C GLN A 109 15.85 -3.71 -15.47
N ALA A 110 15.69 -4.01 -16.75
CA ALA A 110 16.15 -3.15 -17.85
C ALA A 110 15.30 -1.87 -17.98
N GLY A 111 13.99 -1.96 -17.77
CA GLY A 111 13.07 -0.82 -17.77
C GLY A 111 13.17 0.07 -16.52
N ALA A 112 13.61 -0.47 -15.40
CA ALA A 112 13.86 0.30 -14.17
C ALA A 112 15.05 1.25 -14.27
N HIS A 113 15.91 1.08 -15.29
CA HIS A 113 17.02 2.00 -15.55
C HIS A 113 16.60 3.29 -16.25
N ASP A 114 15.43 3.32 -16.91
CA ASP A 114 14.94 4.53 -17.60
C ASP A 114 13.92 5.34 -16.77
N ALA A 115 13.41 4.79 -15.68
CA ALA A 115 12.61 5.53 -14.70
C ALA A 115 13.51 6.27 -13.69
N SER A 116 14.50 7.00 -14.17
CA SER A 116 15.52 7.69 -13.37
C SER A 116 15.02 8.89 -12.54
N GLY A 117 13.71 8.99 -12.31
CA GLY A 117 13.11 10.03 -11.48
C GLY A 117 12.44 9.56 -10.19
N LEU A 118 12.17 8.27 -10.04
CA LEU A 118 11.44 7.72 -8.91
C LEU A 118 12.13 6.45 -8.38
N ARG A 119 13.39 6.57 -8.01
CA ARG A 119 13.90 5.67 -6.97
C ARG A 119 13.03 5.95 -5.75
N SER A 120 12.11 5.03 -5.47
CA SER A 120 11.28 5.18 -4.29
C SER A 120 12.19 5.38 -3.09
N ALA A 121 11.80 6.27 -2.18
CA ALA A 121 12.50 6.49 -0.91
C ALA A 121 12.80 5.16 -0.17
N GLU A 122 12.12 4.09 -0.56
CA GLU A 122 12.30 2.74 -0.10
C GLU A 122 13.50 2.03 -0.70
N MET A 123 13.67 2.14 -2.00
CA MET A 123 14.88 1.59 -2.64
C MET A 123 16.11 2.30 -2.08
N GLU A 124 16.00 3.62 -1.84
CA GLU A 124 17.05 4.38 -1.15
C GLU A 124 17.22 3.93 0.30
N ALA A 125 16.12 3.67 1.03
CA ALA A 125 16.20 3.17 2.39
C ALA A 125 16.73 1.73 2.48
N LEU A 126 16.37 0.86 1.53
CA LEU A 126 16.91 -0.50 1.42
C LEU A 126 18.37 -0.50 0.96
N ASP A 127 18.74 0.40 0.04
CA ASP A 127 20.12 0.57 -0.38
C ASP A 127 20.99 1.25 0.70
N ALA A 128 20.36 2.04 1.55
CA ALA A 128 21.02 2.67 2.70
C ALA A 128 21.17 1.74 3.92
N LEU A 129 20.52 0.56 3.93
CA LEU A 129 20.78 -0.46 4.94
C LEU A 129 22.18 -1.06 4.67
N PRO A 130 23.14 -0.82 5.57
CA PRO A 130 24.54 -1.22 5.33
C PRO A 130 24.77 -2.73 5.42
N ASP A 131 23.73 -3.49 5.78
CA ASP A 131 23.92 -4.90 6.12
C ASP A 131 23.13 -5.82 5.19
N THR A 132 23.88 -6.62 4.41
CA THR A 132 23.35 -7.69 3.56
C THR A 132 22.59 -8.73 4.39
N GLU A 133 22.95 -8.91 5.66
CA GLU A 133 22.32 -9.85 6.58
C GLU A 133 20.89 -9.41 6.92
N VAL A 134 20.66 -8.11 7.16
CA VAL A 134 19.32 -7.57 7.42
C VAL A 134 18.40 -7.74 6.21
N ARG A 135 18.91 -7.48 5.00
CA ARG A 135 18.15 -7.71 3.76
C ARG A 135 17.78 -9.18 3.58
N GLN A 136 18.71 -10.08 3.84
CA GLN A 136 18.46 -11.52 3.76
C GLN A 136 17.48 -11.97 4.82
N ALA A 137 17.58 -11.47 6.05
CA ALA A 137 16.66 -11.76 7.12
C ALA A 137 15.22 -11.30 6.78
N LEU A 138 15.05 -10.09 6.27
CA LEU A 138 13.75 -9.59 5.82
C LEU A 138 13.19 -10.40 4.64
N ALA A 139 14.06 -10.79 3.70
CA ALA A 139 13.67 -11.63 2.56
C ALA A 139 13.23 -13.04 2.98
N SER A 140 13.76 -13.56 4.10
CA SER A 140 13.38 -14.86 4.64
C SER A 140 12.04 -14.89 5.37
N LEU A 141 11.52 -13.71 5.78
CA LEU A 141 10.22 -13.61 6.44
C LEU A 141 9.10 -13.94 5.45
N THR A 142 8.02 -14.54 5.99
CA THR A 142 6.77 -14.63 5.23
C THR A 142 6.23 -13.23 4.92
N GLU A 143 5.44 -13.11 3.87
CA GLU A 143 4.88 -11.83 3.44
C GLU A 143 4.13 -11.12 4.55
N ASP A 144 3.31 -11.84 5.31
CA ASP A 144 2.53 -11.28 6.43
C ASP A 144 3.42 -10.67 7.51
N PHE A 145 4.51 -11.30 7.87
CA PHE A 145 5.48 -10.77 8.83
C PHE A 145 6.23 -9.56 8.27
N ARG A 146 6.65 -9.64 7.02
CA ARG A 146 7.37 -8.55 6.34
C ARG A 146 6.53 -7.30 6.24
N MET A 147 5.24 -7.42 5.91
CA MET A 147 4.31 -6.29 5.85
C MET A 147 4.15 -5.60 7.20
N VAL A 148 4.02 -6.35 8.29
CA VAL A 148 3.90 -5.77 9.63
C VAL A 148 5.15 -4.99 10.03
N VAL A 149 6.33 -5.57 9.80
CA VAL A 149 7.62 -4.88 10.05
C VAL A 149 7.73 -3.62 9.19
N TYR A 150 7.37 -3.70 7.94
CA TYR A 150 7.40 -2.57 7.03
C TYR A 150 6.49 -1.42 7.49
N TYR A 151 5.25 -1.73 7.82
CA TYR A 151 4.30 -0.72 8.29
C TYR A 151 4.69 -0.08 9.62
N SER A 152 5.34 -0.84 10.49
CA SER A 152 5.85 -0.34 11.78
C SER A 152 7.11 0.51 11.59
N ASP A 153 8.13 -0.04 10.97
CA ASP A 153 9.49 0.51 11.04
C ASP A 153 9.78 1.51 9.92
N VAL A 154 9.19 1.33 8.74
CA VAL A 154 9.40 2.21 7.59
C VAL A 154 8.31 3.28 7.51
N GLU A 155 7.04 2.87 7.57
CA GLU A 155 5.91 3.80 7.45
C GLU A 155 5.54 4.48 8.77
N GLY A 156 5.97 3.95 9.90
CA GLY A 156 5.77 4.53 11.22
C GLY A 156 4.32 4.47 11.72
N PHE A 157 3.52 3.52 11.22
CA PHE A 157 2.17 3.31 11.73
C PHE A 157 2.19 2.74 13.15
N SER A 158 1.23 3.15 13.96
CA SER A 158 0.99 2.52 15.25
C SER A 158 0.50 1.09 15.10
N TYR A 159 0.67 0.26 16.11
CA TYR A 159 0.19 -1.12 16.09
C TYR A 159 -1.32 -1.21 15.85
N LYS A 160 -2.08 -0.25 16.39
CA LYS A 160 -3.52 -0.15 16.17
C LYS A 160 -3.84 0.15 14.70
N GLU A 161 -3.13 1.09 14.09
CA GLU A 161 -3.28 1.40 12.66
C GLU A 161 -2.91 0.21 11.80
N ILE A 162 -1.83 -0.51 12.11
CA ILE A 162 -1.43 -1.73 11.39
C ILE A 162 -2.51 -2.80 11.49
N ALA A 163 -3.10 -3.00 12.67
CA ALA A 163 -4.20 -3.94 12.86
C ALA A 163 -5.40 -3.60 11.96
N GLU A 164 -5.74 -2.32 11.84
CA GLU A 164 -6.82 -1.84 10.97
C GLU A 164 -6.45 -1.96 9.48
N ILE A 165 -5.21 -1.62 9.09
CA ILE A 165 -4.71 -1.71 7.71
C ILE A 165 -4.74 -3.16 7.22
N MET A 166 -4.27 -4.09 8.02
CA MET A 166 -4.15 -5.50 7.67
C MET A 166 -5.40 -6.32 7.99
N ASP A 167 -6.38 -5.73 8.68
CA ASP A 167 -7.59 -6.41 9.15
C ASP A 167 -7.27 -7.65 10.00
N ILE A 168 -6.38 -7.48 10.98
CA ILE A 168 -5.95 -8.50 11.93
C ILE A 168 -6.09 -8.01 13.37
N PRO A 169 -6.19 -8.89 14.35
CA PRO A 169 -6.21 -8.51 15.76
C PRO A 169 -4.92 -7.79 16.17
N LEU A 170 -5.04 -6.83 17.09
CA LEU A 170 -3.90 -6.11 17.65
C LEU A 170 -2.85 -7.07 18.26
N GLY A 171 -3.31 -8.11 18.96
CA GLY A 171 -2.43 -9.15 19.50
C GLY A 171 -1.61 -9.88 18.44
N THR A 172 -2.16 -10.04 17.23
CA THR A 172 -1.42 -10.63 16.09
C THR A 172 -0.33 -9.69 15.61
N VAL A 173 -0.59 -8.39 15.53
CA VAL A 173 0.46 -7.39 15.20
C VAL A 173 1.59 -7.46 16.22
N MET A 174 1.25 -7.45 17.50
CA MET A 174 2.24 -7.53 18.59
C MET A 174 3.06 -8.81 18.52
N SER A 175 2.43 -9.96 18.31
CA SER A 175 3.16 -11.25 18.22
C SER A 175 4.03 -11.38 16.99
N ARG A 176 3.72 -10.68 15.90
CA ARG A 176 4.56 -10.66 14.69
C ARG A 176 5.77 -9.73 14.80
N LEU A 177 5.72 -8.72 15.68
CA LEU A 177 6.82 -7.77 15.90
C LEU A 177 7.75 -8.17 17.04
N HIS A 178 7.36 -9.09 17.90
CA HIS A 178 8.13 -9.61 19.03
C HIS A 178 8.48 -11.09 18.84
#